data_7e6ac41f425ccff1c4434b6be78e6332
#
_entry.id   7e6ac41f425ccff1c4434b6be78e6332
#
_cell.length_a   1.000
_cell.length_b   1.000
_cell.length_c   1.000
_cell.angle_alpha   90.00
_cell.angle_beta   90.00
_cell.angle_gamma   90.00
#
_symmetry.space_group_name_H-M   'P 1'
#
loop_
_entity.id
_entity.type
_entity.pdbx_description
1 polymer ?
#
loop_
_entity_poly.entity_id
_entity_poly.type
_entity_poly.pdbx_seq_one_letter_code
_entity_poly.pdbx_strand_id
1 'polypeptide(L)'
;MSDLRIRCRNNGKRLKVPFGSSLFDVFEAANFHMDYGPVAARVNNKVQGMNYRFYNNKDVEFLSLTDESGMRTYTRTLFFILAKAVEDTFPEGKLLIGGSVCRGYYCELRIGRPIEDADILRIKQRMQEIIDADMFIHRMQCPIEEAIEMFEKRGMKSKVQLLESQNKDRKSTRLNSSHIGSSRMPSSA
;
A
#
# COMPACT_ATOMS: atom_id res chain seq x y z
N MET A 1 20.08 9.45 -24.42
CA MET A 1 19.14 8.88 -23.45
C MET A 1 17.84 8.62 -24.21
N SER A 2 17.29 7.42 -24.16
CA SER A 2 16.09 7.06 -24.91
C SER A 2 14.86 7.59 -24.18
N ASP A 3 14.06 8.42 -24.85
CA ASP A 3 12.79 8.90 -24.33
C ASP A 3 11.74 7.80 -24.35
N LEU A 4 10.95 7.73 -23.26
CA LEU A 4 9.79 6.86 -23.16
C LEU A 4 8.53 7.58 -23.65
N ARG A 5 7.63 6.81 -24.25
CA ARG A 5 6.30 7.30 -24.66
C ARG A 5 5.26 6.88 -23.63
N ILE A 6 4.70 7.85 -22.93
CA ILE A 6 3.65 7.64 -21.92
C ILE A 6 2.35 8.22 -22.48
N ARG A 7 1.28 7.44 -22.45
CA ARG A 7 -0.07 7.89 -22.80
C ARG A 7 -0.82 8.22 -21.53
N CYS A 8 -1.14 9.50 -21.33
CA CYS A 8 -2.01 9.95 -20.25
C CYS A 8 -3.48 9.79 -20.67
N ARG A 9 -4.22 8.93 -19.96
CA ARG A 9 -5.64 8.65 -20.27
C ARG A 9 -6.57 9.80 -19.88
N ASN A 10 -6.22 10.56 -18.83
CA ASN A 10 -7.06 11.65 -18.35
C ASN A 10 -7.30 12.76 -19.38
N ASN A 11 -6.30 13.07 -20.20
CA ASN A 11 -6.37 14.12 -21.21
C ASN A 11 -6.06 13.65 -22.64
N GLY A 12 -5.82 12.34 -22.82
CA GLY A 12 -5.51 11.73 -24.12
C GLY A 12 -4.11 12.04 -24.67
N LYS A 13 -3.30 12.85 -23.96
CA LYS A 13 -1.97 13.26 -24.44
C LYS A 13 -0.99 12.10 -24.45
N ARG A 14 -0.09 12.12 -25.44
CA ARG A 14 1.10 11.26 -25.51
C ARG A 14 2.32 12.09 -25.17
N LEU A 15 3.00 11.75 -24.11
CA LEU A 15 4.13 12.48 -23.58
C LEU A 15 5.44 11.72 -23.89
N LYS A 16 6.51 12.48 -24.15
CA LYS A 16 7.86 11.96 -24.18
C LYS A 16 8.53 12.34 -22.86
N VAL A 17 8.98 11.38 -22.10
CA VAL A 17 9.65 11.59 -20.81
C VAL A 17 10.96 10.83 -20.77
N PRO A 18 11.98 11.30 -20.05
CA PRO A 18 13.24 10.59 -19.87
C PRO A 18 13.05 9.22 -19.22
N PHE A 19 13.94 8.29 -19.54
CA PHE A 19 14.02 6.99 -18.86
C PHE A 19 14.21 7.18 -17.35
N GLY A 20 13.42 6.49 -16.52
CA GLY A 20 13.49 6.60 -15.07
C GLY A 20 12.65 7.74 -14.46
N SER A 21 11.92 8.52 -15.27
CA SER A 21 10.97 9.54 -14.76
C SER A 21 9.94 8.92 -13.83
N SER A 22 9.53 9.68 -12.82
CA SER A 22 8.48 9.30 -11.87
C SER A 22 7.08 9.62 -12.41
N LEU A 23 6.03 9.13 -11.73
CA LEU A 23 4.65 9.54 -12.00
C LEU A 23 4.44 11.04 -11.71
N PHE A 24 5.16 11.63 -10.74
CA PHE A 24 5.13 13.08 -10.51
C PHE A 24 5.62 13.83 -11.75
N ASP A 25 6.77 13.47 -12.31
CA ASP A 25 7.33 14.13 -13.51
C ASP A 25 6.36 14.02 -14.70
N VAL A 26 5.70 12.86 -14.84
CA VAL A 26 4.69 12.64 -15.90
C VAL A 26 3.44 13.49 -15.67
N PHE A 27 3.00 13.65 -14.41
CA PHE A 27 1.85 14.50 -14.09
C PHE A 27 2.12 15.98 -14.43
N GLU A 28 3.28 16.49 -14.04
CA GLU A 28 3.71 17.85 -14.38
C GLU A 28 3.81 18.05 -15.89
N ALA A 29 4.42 17.11 -16.61
CA ALA A 29 4.52 17.17 -18.07
C ALA A 29 3.16 17.06 -18.77
N ALA A 30 2.20 16.34 -18.18
CA ALA A 30 0.84 16.23 -18.73
C ALA A 30 0.07 17.54 -18.64
N ASN A 31 0.42 18.39 -17.70
CA ASN A 31 -0.10 19.74 -17.49
C ASN A 31 -1.64 19.81 -17.60
N PHE A 32 -2.34 19.20 -16.64
CA PHE A 32 -3.79 19.30 -16.50
C PHE A 32 -4.18 19.44 -15.03
N HIS A 33 -5.28 20.12 -14.80
CA HIS A 33 -5.79 20.32 -13.44
C HIS A 33 -6.52 19.08 -12.95
N MET A 34 -6.33 18.75 -11.68
CA MET A 34 -7.03 17.68 -10.97
C MET A 34 -7.38 18.16 -9.56
N ASP A 35 -8.65 18.09 -9.21
CA ASP A 35 -9.12 18.46 -7.88
C ASP A 35 -8.42 17.60 -6.82
N TYR A 36 -7.88 18.23 -5.79
CA TYR A 36 -7.09 17.60 -4.72
C TYR A 36 -5.77 16.95 -5.17
N GLY A 37 -5.34 17.16 -6.42
CA GLY A 37 -4.13 16.56 -6.97
C GLY A 37 -4.21 15.04 -7.15
N PRO A 38 -3.17 14.43 -7.73
CA PRO A 38 -3.09 12.99 -7.89
C PRO A 38 -2.60 12.31 -6.59
N VAL A 39 -3.36 11.36 -6.05
CA VAL A 39 -2.94 10.54 -4.90
C VAL A 39 -2.28 9.22 -5.31
N ALA A 40 -2.59 8.76 -6.53
CA ALA A 40 -2.03 7.56 -7.13
C ALA A 40 -2.21 7.62 -8.65
N ALA A 41 -1.67 6.64 -9.37
CA ALA A 41 -2.01 6.46 -10.77
C ALA A 41 -2.19 4.97 -11.11
N ARG A 42 -3.05 4.69 -12.09
CA ARG A 42 -3.19 3.37 -12.69
C ARG A 42 -2.23 3.25 -13.87
N VAL A 43 -1.19 2.44 -13.72
CA VAL A 43 -0.19 2.16 -14.75
C VAL A 43 -0.50 0.80 -15.36
N ASN A 44 -0.91 0.73 -16.63
CA ASN A 44 -1.37 -0.50 -17.30
C ASN A 44 -2.32 -1.32 -16.39
N ASN A 45 -3.36 -0.69 -15.86
CA ASN A 45 -4.39 -1.26 -14.98
C ASN A 45 -3.94 -1.64 -13.56
N LYS A 46 -2.67 -1.39 -13.15
CA LYS A 46 -2.21 -1.58 -11.78
C LYS A 46 -2.07 -0.24 -11.08
N VAL A 47 -2.68 -0.09 -9.91
CA VAL A 47 -2.52 1.13 -9.09
C VAL A 47 -1.10 1.17 -8.52
N GLN A 48 -0.44 2.31 -8.72
CA GLN A 48 0.91 2.61 -8.28
C GLN A 48 0.93 3.94 -7.53
N GLY A 49 1.83 4.06 -6.54
CA GLY A 49 2.09 5.33 -5.88
C GLY A 49 2.85 6.31 -6.78
N MET A 50 2.77 7.60 -6.49
CA MET A 50 3.32 8.67 -7.34
C MET A 50 4.85 8.60 -7.52
N ASN A 51 5.57 7.90 -6.65
CA ASN A 51 7.01 7.65 -6.76
C ASN A 51 7.39 6.52 -7.74
N TYR A 52 6.40 5.86 -8.38
CA TYR A 52 6.67 4.83 -9.38
C TYR A 52 7.49 5.39 -10.54
N ARG A 53 8.54 4.69 -10.97
CA ARG A 53 9.43 5.08 -12.06
C ARG A 53 9.19 4.25 -13.31
N PHE A 54 9.31 4.91 -14.48
CA PHE A 54 9.10 4.30 -15.78
C PHE A 54 10.42 3.84 -16.40
N TYR A 55 10.42 2.59 -16.87
CA TYR A 55 11.53 1.98 -17.60
C TYR A 55 11.10 1.48 -18.99
N ASN A 56 9.83 1.63 -19.34
CA ASN A 56 9.25 1.27 -20.63
C ASN A 56 7.97 2.08 -20.89
N ASN A 57 7.47 2.03 -22.12
CA ASN A 57 6.25 2.70 -22.54
C ASN A 57 5.04 2.15 -21.77
N LYS A 58 4.20 3.02 -21.25
CA LYS A 58 3.02 2.69 -20.45
C LYS A 58 1.84 3.62 -20.71
N ASP A 59 0.65 3.10 -20.43
CA ASP A 59 -0.56 3.91 -20.27
C ASP A 59 -0.73 4.28 -18.81
N VAL A 60 -1.07 5.54 -18.55
CA VAL A 60 -1.22 6.10 -17.21
C VAL A 60 -2.56 6.81 -17.10
N GLU A 61 -3.24 6.58 -16.00
CA GLU A 61 -4.45 7.26 -15.57
C GLU A 61 -4.27 7.73 -14.14
N PHE A 62 -4.19 9.04 -13.91
CA PHE A 62 -4.05 9.62 -12.57
C PHE A 62 -5.38 9.54 -11.83
N LEU A 63 -5.30 9.24 -10.53
CA LEU A 63 -6.43 9.01 -9.65
C LEU A 63 -6.44 10.07 -8.54
N SER A 64 -7.57 10.74 -8.39
CA SER A 64 -7.82 11.71 -7.31
C SER A 64 -8.56 11.08 -6.13
N LEU A 65 -8.91 11.89 -5.13
CA LEU A 65 -9.77 11.47 -4.02
C LEU A 65 -11.22 11.16 -4.44
N THR A 66 -11.65 11.63 -5.61
CA THR A 66 -12.99 11.35 -6.15
C THR A 66 -13.09 9.95 -6.74
N ASP A 67 -11.94 9.33 -7.08
CA ASP A 67 -11.87 7.96 -7.57
C ASP A 67 -11.88 6.96 -6.42
N GLU A 68 -12.62 5.87 -6.55
CA GLU A 68 -12.68 4.81 -5.53
C GLU A 68 -11.26 4.27 -5.18
N SER A 69 -10.43 4.04 -6.18
CA SER A 69 -9.06 3.55 -5.97
C SER A 69 -8.14 4.62 -5.36
N GLY A 70 -8.36 5.89 -5.69
CA GLY A 70 -7.66 7.02 -5.09
C GLY A 70 -8.05 7.18 -3.62
N MET A 71 -9.34 7.20 -3.31
CA MET A 71 -9.85 7.25 -1.93
C MET A 71 -9.34 6.07 -1.10
N ARG A 72 -9.33 4.86 -1.66
CA ARG A 72 -8.79 3.67 -0.99
C ARG A 72 -7.29 3.81 -0.68
N THR A 73 -6.52 4.38 -1.61
CA THR A 73 -5.09 4.64 -1.40
C THR A 73 -4.89 5.66 -0.29
N TYR A 74 -5.62 6.77 -0.32
CA TYR A 74 -5.57 7.80 0.70
C TYR A 74 -5.90 7.25 2.09
N THR A 75 -7.01 6.52 2.22
CA THR A 75 -7.43 5.90 3.48
C THR A 75 -6.37 4.95 4.04
N ARG A 76 -5.74 4.13 3.20
CA ARG A 76 -4.65 3.25 3.62
C ARG A 76 -3.42 4.02 4.10
N THR A 77 -3.10 5.13 3.45
CA THR A 77 -2.00 6.01 3.91
C THR A 77 -2.31 6.60 5.28
N LEU A 78 -3.55 7.06 5.52
CA LEU A 78 -3.97 7.53 6.83
C LEU A 78 -3.85 6.44 7.91
N PHE A 79 -4.16 5.20 7.60
CA PHE A 79 -3.96 4.08 8.54
C PHE A 79 -2.49 3.85 8.87
N PHE A 80 -1.58 4.00 7.91
CA PHE A 80 -0.15 3.91 8.18
C PHE A 80 0.32 5.05 9.09
N ILE A 81 -0.12 6.28 8.82
CA ILE A 81 0.20 7.45 9.66
C ILE A 81 -0.35 7.26 11.08
N LEU A 82 -1.60 6.81 11.22
CA LEU A 82 -2.21 6.52 12.51
C LEU A 82 -1.45 5.43 13.26
N ALA A 83 -1.11 4.32 12.59
CA ALA A 83 -0.37 3.23 13.21
C ALA A 83 1.02 3.69 13.70
N LYS A 84 1.72 4.50 12.90
CA LYS A 84 3.01 5.09 13.28
C LYS A 84 2.87 6.06 14.44
N ALA A 85 1.88 6.93 14.42
CA ALA A 85 1.62 7.89 15.49
C ALA A 85 1.29 7.18 16.82
N VAL A 86 0.51 6.10 16.77
CA VAL A 86 0.21 5.28 17.96
C VAL A 86 1.45 4.58 18.48
N GLU A 87 2.27 3.98 17.60
CA GLU A 87 3.53 3.32 17.98
C GLU A 87 4.49 4.29 18.67
N ASP A 88 4.59 5.53 18.15
CA ASP A 88 5.47 6.57 18.72
C ASP A 88 4.95 7.11 20.05
N THR A 89 3.62 7.22 20.23
CA THR A 89 3.00 7.78 21.42
C THR A 89 2.80 6.73 22.54
N PHE A 90 2.49 5.51 22.15
CA PHE A 90 2.18 4.39 23.03
C PHE A 90 2.88 3.12 22.53
N PRO A 91 4.18 2.92 22.80
CA PRO A 91 4.94 1.76 22.31
C PRO A 91 4.36 0.39 22.70
N GLU A 92 3.73 0.30 23.89
CA GLU A 92 3.04 -0.90 24.38
C GLU A 92 1.58 -0.99 23.90
N GLY A 93 1.10 0.04 23.21
CA GLY A 93 -0.28 0.13 22.73
C GLY A 93 -0.57 -0.83 21.59
N LYS A 94 -1.78 -1.38 21.58
CA LYS A 94 -2.27 -2.23 20.48
C LYS A 94 -3.39 -1.51 19.74
N LEU A 95 -3.12 -1.11 18.52
CA LEU A 95 -4.10 -0.53 17.62
C LEU A 95 -4.76 -1.64 16.77
N LEU A 96 -6.07 -1.72 16.80
CA LEU A 96 -6.89 -2.53 15.90
C LEU A 96 -7.73 -1.61 15.02
N ILE A 97 -7.56 -1.72 13.72
CA ILE A 97 -8.37 -1.01 12.73
C ILE A 97 -9.44 -1.98 12.24
N GLY A 98 -10.69 -1.68 12.56
CA GLY A 98 -11.84 -2.51 12.23
C GLY A 98 -12.52 -2.12 10.93
N GLY A 99 -13.79 -2.47 10.79
CA GLY A 99 -14.58 -2.20 9.61
C GLY A 99 -14.99 -0.73 9.45
N SER A 100 -15.49 -0.41 8.26
CA SER A 100 -16.10 0.89 7.98
C SER A 100 -17.42 1.03 8.75
N VAL A 101 -17.59 2.16 9.43
CA VAL A 101 -18.81 2.52 10.14
C VAL A 101 -19.26 3.90 9.68
N CYS A 102 -20.42 3.99 9.07
CA CYS A 102 -20.93 5.24 8.46
C CYS A 102 -19.92 5.82 7.45
N ARG A 103 -19.39 7.02 7.72
CA ARG A 103 -18.39 7.71 6.89
C ARG A 103 -16.96 7.60 7.43
N GLY A 104 -16.71 6.70 8.38
CA GLY A 104 -15.42 6.52 9.03
C GLY A 104 -15.04 5.06 9.22
N TYR A 105 -14.06 4.84 10.08
CA TYR A 105 -13.58 3.52 10.43
C TYR A 105 -13.56 3.37 11.95
N TYR A 106 -14.00 2.21 12.42
CA TYR A 106 -13.86 1.86 13.82
C TYR A 106 -12.40 1.54 14.12
N CYS A 107 -11.84 2.20 15.13
CA CYS A 107 -10.48 1.93 15.62
C CYS A 107 -10.54 1.66 17.12
N GLU A 108 -9.91 0.58 17.56
CA GLU A 108 -9.75 0.24 18.96
C GLU A 108 -8.30 0.37 19.36
N LEU A 109 -8.03 1.16 20.39
CA LEU A 109 -6.70 1.32 20.96
C LEU A 109 -6.70 0.77 22.39
N ARG A 110 -5.81 -0.18 22.69
CA ARG A 110 -5.61 -0.77 24.02
C ARG A 110 -4.26 -0.36 24.55
N ILE A 111 -4.25 0.48 25.60
CA ILE A 111 -3.05 1.01 26.26
C ILE A 111 -2.95 0.61 27.73
N GLY A 112 -3.70 -0.42 28.15
CA GLY A 112 -3.72 -0.90 29.53
C GLY A 112 -4.54 -0.05 30.52
N ARG A 113 -5.10 1.09 30.07
CA ARG A 113 -6.02 1.97 30.79
C ARG A 113 -7.08 2.54 29.86
N PRO A 114 -8.16 3.13 30.37
CA PRO A 114 -9.10 3.87 29.56
C PRO A 114 -8.41 5.00 28.78
N ILE A 115 -8.89 5.26 27.56
CA ILE A 115 -8.38 6.35 26.72
C ILE A 115 -9.03 7.65 27.15
N GLU A 116 -8.23 8.68 27.30
CA GLU A 116 -8.65 10.04 27.62
C GLU A 116 -8.59 10.94 26.37
N ASP A 117 -9.31 12.06 26.38
CA ASP A 117 -9.28 13.03 25.27
C ASP A 117 -7.87 13.58 25.02
N ALA A 118 -7.06 13.71 26.08
CA ALA A 118 -5.66 14.11 25.96
C ALA A 118 -4.81 13.13 25.14
N ASP A 119 -5.11 11.82 25.21
CA ASP A 119 -4.42 10.80 24.43
C ASP A 119 -4.75 10.93 22.94
N ILE A 120 -6.02 11.19 22.64
CA ILE A 120 -6.48 11.43 21.25
C ILE A 120 -5.81 12.66 20.67
N LEU A 121 -5.68 13.73 21.46
CA LEU A 121 -5.00 14.95 21.03
C LEU A 121 -3.51 14.71 20.75
N ARG A 122 -2.82 13.94 21.60
CA ARG A 122 -1.42 13.54 21.37
C ARG A 122 -1.25 12.74 20.08
N ILE A 123 -2.13 11.76 19.82
CA ILE A 123 -2.09 10.99 18.58
C ILE A 123 -2.31 11.90 17.37
N LYS A 124 -3.32 12.79 17.42
CA LYS A 124 -3.59 13.76 16.35
C LYS A 124 -2.38 14.67 16.09
N GLN A 125 -1.78 15.22 17.13
CA GLN A 125 -0.58 16.05 17.01
C GLN A 125 0.55 15.26 16.36
N ARG A 126 0.80 14.02 16.80
CA ARG A 126 1.84 13.18 16.23
C ARG A 126 1.57 12.83 14.77
N MET A 127 0.32 12.58 14.40
CA MET A 127 -0.06 12.38 12.99
C MET A 127 0.27 13.61 12.16
N GLN A 128 -0.03 14.82 12.66
CA GLN A 128 0.28 16.07 11.96
C GLN A 128 1.80 16.26 11.80
N GLU A 129 2.59 16.00 12.83
CA GLU A 129 4.06 16.05 12.76
C GLU A 129 4.62 15.10 11.69
N ILE A 130 4.06 13.87 11.57
CA ILE A 130 4.47 12.90 10.55
C ILE A 130 4.15 13.41 9.13
N ILE A 131 3.00 14.08 8.97
CA ILE A 131 2.57 14.68 7.70
C ILE A 131 3.47 15.86 7.34
N ASP A 132 3.71 16.77 8.28
CA ASP A 132 4.52 17.96 8.08
C ASP A 132 6.00 17.64 7.78
N ALA A 133 6.48 16.53 8.34
CA ALA A 133 7.82 16.02 8.07
C ALA A 133 7.95 15.34 6.68
N ASP A 134 6.86 15.21 5.92
CA ASP A 134 6.78 14.51 4.62
C ASP A 134 7.51 13.15 4.64
N MET A 135 7.25 12.33 5.65
CA MET A 135 7.96 11.08 5.87
C MET A 135 7.69 10.08 4.73
N PHE A 136 8.74 9.68 4.07
CA PHE A 136 8.64 8.75 2.94
C PHE A 136 8.26 7.33 3.38
N ILE A 137 7.18 6.80 2.81
CA ILE A 137 6.74 5.42 3.05
C ILE A 137 7.41 4.50 2.03
N HIS A 138 8.41 3.74 2.48
CA HIS A 138 9.12 2.78 1.66
C HIS A 138 8.30 1.52 1.45
N ARG A 139 8.19 1.11 0.18
CA ARG A 139 7.69 -0.22 -0.18
C ARG A 139 8.87 -1.17 -0.37
N MET A 140 8.93 -2.21 0.43
CA MET A 140 9.92 -3.28 0.30
C MET A 140 9.24 -4.59 -0.11
N GLN A 141 9.92 -5.38 -0.94
CA GLN A 141 9.55 -6.75 -1.26
C GLN A 141 10.67 -7.64 -0.77
N CYS A 142 10.35 -8.58 0.11
CA CYS A 142 11.31 -9.53 0.66
C CYS A 142 10.67 -10.93 0.74
N PRO A 143 11.47 -12.00 0.84
CA PRO A 143 10.99 -13.32 1.18
C PRO A 143 10.21 -13.31 2.49
N ILE A 144 9.26 -14.26 2.65
CA ILE A 144 8.38 -14.29 3.82
C ILE A 144 9.17 -14.57 5.11
N GLU A 145 10.23 -15.33 5.00
CA GLU A 145 11.14 -15.67 6.09
C GLU A 145 11.84 -14.43 6.64
N GLU A 146 12.36 -13.57 5.77
CA GLU A 146 12.97 -12.29 6.14
C GLU A 146 11.95 -11.34 6.78
N ALA A 147 10.71 -11.32 6.26
CA ALA A 147 9.64 -10.53 6.85
C ALA A 147 9.30 -10.99 8.27
N ILE A 148 9.25 -12.31 8.51
CA ILE A 148 9.03 -12.89 9.83
C ILE A 148 10.11 -12.43 10.80
N GLU A 149 11.40 -12.61 10.46
CA GLU A 149 12.53 -12.16 11.29
C GLU A 149 12.48 -10.67 11.63
N MET A 150 12.11 -9.83 10.64
CA MET A 150 11.98 -8.38 10.85
C MET A 150 10.89 -8.05 11.87
N PHE A 151 9.73 -8.74 11.81
CA PHE A 151 8.63 -8.51 12.74
C PHE A 151 8.90 -9.13 14.11
N GLU A 152 9.62 -10.24 14.20
CA GLU A 152 10.09 -10.82 15.47
C GLU A 152 11.02 -9.85 16.21
N LYS A 153 12.03 -9.29 15.51
CA LYS A 153 12.96 -8.28 16.07
C LYS A 153 12.23 -7.03 16.60
N ARG A 154 11.07 -6.72 16.03
CA ARG A 154 10.21 -5.59 16.47
C ARG A 154 9.16 -6.00 17.50
N GLY A 155 9.10 -7.26 17.93
CA GLY A 155 8.12 -7.76 18.91
C GLY A 155 6.68 -7.84 18.38
N MET A 156 6.46 -7.77 17.07
CA MET A 156 5.12 -7.73 16.44
C MET A 156 4.55 -9.15 16.25
N LYS A 157 4.30 -9.86 17.36
CA LYS A 157 3.86 -11.27 17.40
C LYS A 157 2.65 -11.58 16.51
N SER A 158 1.65 -10.70 16.48
CA SER A 158 0.44 -10.89 15.65
C SER A 158 0.74 -10.90 14.15
N LYS A 159 1.70 -10.10 13.70
CA LYS A 159 2.14 -10.10 12.30
C LYS A 159 2.96 -11.33 11.95
N VAL A 160 3.80 -11.80 12.87
CA VAL A 160 4.53 -13.06 12.74
C VAL A 160 3.57 -14.22 12.54
N GLN A 161 2.58 -14.37 13.42
CA GLN A 161 1.55 -15.43 13.32
C GLN A 161 0.79 -15.39 11.99
N LEU A 162 0.42 -14.20 11.53
CA LEU A 162 -0.26 -14.03 10.23
C LEU A 162 0.62 -14.51 9.07
N LEU A 163 1.90 -14.14 9.05
CA LEU A 163 2.83 -14.54 7.99
C LEU A 163 3.13 -16.03 8.01
N GLU A 164 3.27 -16.62 9.19
CA GLU A 164 3.45 -18.07 9.36
C GLU A 164 2.26 -18.86 8.83
N SER A 165 1.03 -18.43 9.13
CA SER A 165 -0.18 -19.07 8.61
C SER A 165 -0.24 -19.01 7.08
N GLN A 166 0.04 -17.86 6.48
CA GLN A 166 0.09 -17.71 5.03
C GLN A 166 1.19 -18.56 4.38
N ASN A 167 2.33 -18.73 5.04
CA ASN A 167 3.41 -19.58 4.55
C ASN A 167 3.02 -21.07 4.55
N LYS A 168 2.31 -21.53 5.58
CA LYS A 168 1.76 -22.89 5.65
C LYS A 168 0.74 -23.14 4.54
N ASP A 169 -0.18 -22.22 4.30
CA ASP A 169 -1.20 -22.34 3.25
C ASP A 169 -0.57 -22.41 1.85
N ARG A 170 0.43 -21.59 1.57
CA ARG A 170 1.15 -21.64 0.27
C ARG A 170 1.91 -22.95 0.07
N LYS A 171 2.50 -23.52 1.12
CA LYS A 171 3.18 -24.84 1.05
C LYS A 171 2.17 -25.97 0.81
N SER A 172 1.03 -25.95 1.50
CA SER A 172 -0.04 -26.95 1.31
C SER A 172 -0.67 -26.88 -0.09
N THR A 173 -0.93 -25.68 -0.62
CA THR A 173 -1.47 -25.48 -1.97
C THR A 173 -0.49 -25.96 -3.05
N ARG A 174 0.81 -25.79 -2.88
CA ARG A 174 1.82 -26.34 -3.81
C ARG A 174 1.89 -27.86 -3.77
N LEU A 175 1.76 -28.48 -2.60
CA LEU A 175 1.72 -29.93 -2.45
C LEU A 175 0.47 -30.54 -3.12
N ASN A 176 -0.69 -29.91 -2.96
CA ASN A 176 -1.93 -30.34 -3.60
C ASN A 176 -1.91 -30.20 -5.12
N SER A 177 -1.28 -29.17 -5.68
CA SER A 177 -1.15 -28.99 -7.12
C SER A 177 -0.18 -30.01 -7.77
N SER A 178 0.79 -30.54 -7.02
CA SER A 178 1.70 -31.57 -7.52
C SER A 178 1.08 -32.98 -7.54
N HIS A 179 0.01 -33.23 -6.78
CA HIS A 179 -0.72 -34.49 -6.77
C HIS A 179 -1.78 -34.60 -7.88
N ILE A 180 -2.27 -33.51 -8.44
CA ILE A 180 -3.26 -33.54 -9.55
C ILE A 180 -2.63 -33.89 -10.91
N GLY A 181 -1.31 -33.85 -11.03
CA GLY A 181 -0.58 -34.12 -12.28
C GLY A 181 -0.30 -35.59 -12.60
N SER A 182 -0.74 -36.58 -11.78
CA SER A 182 -0.33 -38.00 -11.91
C SER A 182 -1.46 -38.98 -12.22
N SER A 183 -2.63 -38.55 -12.69
CA SER A 183 -3.62 -39.48 -13.22
C SER A 183 -3.58 -39.48 -14.77
N ARG A 184 -2.65 -40.22 -15.35
CA ARG A 184 -2.78 -40.71 -16.74
C ARG A 184 -3.94 -41.69 -16.79
N MET A 185 -4.98 -41.35 -17.55
CA MET A 185 -5.99 -42.31 -17.94
C MET A 185 -5.34 -43.45 -18.79
N PRO A 186 -5.64 -44.70 -18.53
CA PRO A 186 -5.22 -45.76 -19.45
C PRO A 186 -5.97 -45.64 -20.77
N SER A 187 -5.23 -45.61 -21.85
CA SER A 187 -5.74 -45.76 -23.21
C SER A 187 -6.36 -47.16 -23.34
N SER A 188 -7.67 -47.23 -23.55
CA SER A 188 -8.32 -48.46 -23.98
C SER A 188 -8.11 -48.67 -25.48
N ALA A 189 -7.53 -49.80 -25.81
CA ALA A 189 -7.48 -50.35 -27.14
C ALA A 189 -8.86 -50.81 -27.62
#